data_87eed8379f0b2a787cc0849e713a03f7
#
_entry.id   87eed8379f0b2a787cc0849e713a03f7
#
_cell.length_a   1.000
_cell.length_b   1.000
_cell.length_c   1.000
_cell.angle_alpha   90.00
_cell.angle_beta   90.00
_cell.angle_gamma   90.00
#
_symmetry.space_group_name_H-M   'P 1'
#
loop_
_entity.id
_entity.type
_entity.pdbx_description
1 polymer ?
#
loop_
_entity_poly.entity_id
_entity_poly.type
_entity_poly.pdbx_seq_one_letter_code
_entity_poly.pdbx_strand_id
1 'polypeptide(L)'
;MRTVLILAGTLALTACATGDATTASPPAGFDASASEFTGWVRVTGEEFQLVSAQRDLSNPAARSCVSGALPRNAQRASGDLSGSQVRFTGRTLAWAERNQAQTHDWQGSNITNGCRKDVVILADRVEVLR
;
A
#
# COMPACT_ATOMS: atom_id res chain seq x y z
N MET A 1 42.68 29.00 -39.59
CA MET A 1 41.78 27.86 -39.43
C MET A 1 41.57 27.65 -37.95
N ARG A 2 40.40 27.91 -37.50
CA ARG A 2 40.06 27.70 -36.10
C ARG A 2 39.05 26.62 -35.99
N THR A 3 39.46 25.56 -35.37
CA THR A 3 38.57 24.46 -35.03
C THR A 3 37.87 24.78 -33.73
N VAL A 4 36.60 25.05 -33.79
CA VAL A 4 35.79 25.19 -32.59
C VAL A 4 35.34 23.82 -32.13
N LEU A 5 35.92 23.37 -31.07
CA LEU A 5 35.43 22.19 -30.39
C LEU A 5 34.25 22.60 -29.53
N ILE A 6 33.06 22.25 -29.96
CA ILE A 6 31.86 22.36 -29.14
C ILE A 6 31.82 21.09 -28.30
N LEU A 7 32.19 21.21 -27.03
CA LEU A 7 31.88 20.20 -26.04
C LEU A 7 30.41 20.30 -25.74
N ALA A 8 29.63 19.45 -26.36
CA ALA A 8 28.28 19.23 -25.93
C ALA A 8 28.32 18.43 -24.61
N GLY A 9 28.23 19.13 -23.51
CA GLY A 9 28.02 18.51 -22.23
C GLY A 9 26.63 17.91 -22.18
N THR A 10 26.55 16.62 -22.37
CA THR A 10 25.32 15.90 -22.07
C THR A 10 25.15 15.87 -20.56
N LEU A 11 24.30 16.73 -20.04
CA LEU A 11 23.77 16.56 -18.71
C LEU A 11 22.87 15.33 -18.74
N ALA A 12 23.39 14.22 -18.27
CA ALA A 12 22.56 13.11 -17.90
C ALA A 12 21.84 13.47 -16.61
N LEU A 13 20.64 14.00 -16.72
CA LEU A 13 19.72 14.10 -15.60
C LEU A 13 19.26 12.68 -15.26
N THR A 14 19.98 12.03 -14.39
CA THR A 14 19.41 10.92 -13.66
C THR A 14 18.42 11.53 -12.69
N ALA A 15 17.16 11.51 -13.07
CA ALA A 15 16.08 11.74 -12.13
C ALA A 15 16.10 10.59 -11.15
N CYS A 16 16.81 10.74 -10.06
CA CYS A 16 16.64 9.86 -8.92
C CYS A 16 15.20 10.03 -8.46
N ALA A 17 14.44 8.96 -8.52
CA ALA A 17 13.15 8.89 -7.89
C ALA A 17 13.35 9.22 -6.41
N THR A 18 12.88 10.40 -6.05
CA THR A 18 13.05 10.92 -4.72
C THR A 18 12.13 10.21 -3.76
N GLY A 19 12.67 9.70 -2.67
CA GLY A 19 11.94 9.44 -1.43
C GLY A 19 11.08 8.20 -1.39
N ASP A 20 10.59 7.69 -2.51
CA ASP A 20 9.73 6.50 -2.55
C ASP A 20 10.47 5.25 -3.05
N ALA A 21 11.79 5.34 -3.10
CA ALA A 21 12.67 4.21 -3.46
C ALA A 21 12.56 3.03 -2.49
N THR A 22 11.85 3.20 -1.38
CA THR A 22 11.61 2.16 -0.37
C THR A 22 10.34 1.36 -0.60
N THR A 23 9.48 1.75 -1.54
CA THR A 23 8.29 0.97 -1.85
C THR A 23 8.61 -0.14 -2.85
N ALA A 24 7.91 -1.24 -2.71
CA ALA A 24 8.06 -2.42 -3.55
C ALA A 24 6.78 -2.71 -4.31
N SER A 25 6.87 -3.51 -5.36
CA SER A 25 5.69 -4.05 -6.04
C SER A 25 4.88 -4.93 -5.10
N PRO A 26 3.55 -5.02 -5.30
CA PRO A 26 2.71 -5.92 -4.53
C PRO A 26 3.18 -7.38 -4.64
N PRO A 27 2.80 -8.24 -3.68
CA PRO A 27 3.13 -9.65 -3.75
C PRO A 27 2.62 -10.32 -5.02
N ALA A 28 3.29 -11.37 -5.46
CA ALA A 28 2.81 -12.18 -6.57
C ALA A 28 1.38 -12.71 -6.29
N GLY A 29 0.51 -12.60 -7.28
CA GLY A 29 -0.89 -12.98 -7.14
C GLY A 29 -1.82 -11.89 -6.63
N PHE A 30 -1.29 -10.76 -6.22
CA PHE A 30 -2.11 -9.60 -5.87
C PHE A 30 -2.52 -8.85 -7.13
N ASP A 31 -3.83 -8.66 -7.31
CA ASP A 31 -4.39 -7.94 -8.45
C ASP A 31 -4.76 -6.51 -8.02
N ALA A 32 -3.96 -5.55 -8.44
CA ALA A 32 -4.18 -4.13 -8.12
C ALA A 32 -5.40 -3.53 -8.81
N SER A 33 -5.94 -4.19 -9.83
CA SER A 33 -7.14 -3.75 -10.54
C SER A 33 -8.43 -4.39 -10.01
N ALA A 34 -8.32 -5.29 -9.06
CA ALA A 34 -9.47 -5.96 -8.46
C ALA A 34 -10.31 -4.98 -7.63
N SER A 35 -11.59 -5.33 -7.45
CA SER A 35 -12.51 -4.63 -6.56
C SER A 35 -12.77 -5.38 -5.25
N GLU A 36 -12.24 -6.59 -5.12
CA GLU A 36 -12.33 -7.41 -3.92
C GLU A 36 -10.96 -7.97 -3.57
N PHE A 37 -10.65 -7.99 -2.28
CA PHE A 37 -9.36 -8.43 -1.76
C PHE A 37 -9.61 -9.37 -0.59
N THR A 38 -9.24 -10.62 -0.74
CA THR A 38 -9.43 -11.65 0.28
C THR A 38 -8.09 -12.04 0.88
N GLY A 39 -8.07 -12.22 2.18
CA GLY A 39 -6.86 -12.65 2.88
C GLY A 39 -7.05 -12.63 4.38
N TRP A 40 -5.95 -12.75 5.08
CA TRP A 40 -5.88 -12.68 6.53
C TRP A 40 -5.40 -11.28 6.93
N VAL A 41 -5.95 -10.75 8.00
CA VAL A 41 -5.71 -9.35 8.35
C VAL A 41 -5.04 -9.21 9.72
N ARG A 42 -4.12 -8.26 9.77
CA ARG A 42 -3.55 -7.72 11.00
C ARG A 42 -3.85 -6.22 11.03
N VAL A 43 -4.37 -5.73 12.13
CA VAL A 43 -4.71 -4.31 12.29
C VAL A 43 -3.65 -3.65 13.16
N THR A 44 -3.13 -2.52 12.68
CA THR A 44 -2.17 -1.70 13.39
C THR A 44 -2.68 -0.26 13.38
N GLY A 45 -3.19 0.22 14.51
CA GLY A 45 -3.82 1.53 14.58
C GLY A 45 -5.06 1.61 13.69
N GLU A 46 -5.06 2.54 12.75
CA GLU A 46 -6.16 2.76 11.80
C GLU A 46 -5.97 2.00 10.48
N GLU A 47 -4.82 1.35 10.34
CA GLU A 47 -4.43 0.65 9.13
C GLU A 47 -4.58 -0.85 9.32
N PHE A 48 -5.09 -1.53 8.28
CA PHE A 48 -4.98 -2.98 8.20
C PHE A 48 -3.82 -3.40 7.29
N GLN A 49 -3.30 -4.59 7.54
CA GLN A 49 -2.31 -5.23 6.69
C GLN A 49 -2.87 -6.58 6.27
N LEU A 50 -3.00 -6.77 4.97
CA LEU A 50 -3.60 -7.96 4.38
C LEU A 50 -2.51 -8.89 3.88
N VAL A 51 -2.55 -10.15 4.31
CA VAL A 51 -1.64 -11.20 3.85
C VAL A 51 -2.43 -12.35 3.24
N SER A 52 -1.80 -13.09 2.33
CA SER A 52 -2.47 -14.17 1.61
C SER A 52 -2.54 -15.48 2.40
N ALA A 53 -1.69 -15.65 3.41
CA ALA A 53 -1.62 -16.88 4.21
C ALA A 53 -1.67 -16.55 5.71
N GLN A 54 -2.42 -17.35 6.46
CA GLN A 54 -2.57 -17.15 7.91
C GLN A 54 -1.23 -17.18 8.65
N ARG A 55 -0.30 -18.01 8.22
CA ARG A 55 1.04 -18.12 8.82
C ARG A 55 1.82 -16.80 8.79
N ASP A 56 1.53 -15.94 7.81
CA ASP A 56 2.23 -14.67 7.64
C ASP A 56 1.80 -13.60 8.64
N LEU A 57 0.67 -13.82 9.33
CA LEU A 57 0.18 -12.91 10.37
C LEU A 57 1.14 -12.79 11.55
N SER A 58 1.82 -13.87 11.90
CA SER A 58 2.73 -13.91 13.04
C SER A 58 4.17 -13.54 12.67
N ASN A 59 4.44 -13.32 11.40
CA ASN A 59 5.76 -12.95 10.93
C ASN A 59 5.82 -11.46 10.60
N PRO A 60 6.36 -10.60 11.49
CA PRO A 60 6.44 -9.16 11.22
C PRO A 60 7.38 -8.81 10.07
N ALA A 61 8.26 -9.73 9.69
CA ALA A 61 9.14 -9.57 8.54
C ALA A 61 8.49 -10.06 7.23
N ALA A 62 7.25 -10.56 7.27
CA ALA A 62 6.54 -10.98 6.08
C ALA A 62 6.30 -9.76 5.18
N ARG A 63 7.03 -9.72 4.08
CA ARG A 63 6.94 -8.66 3.08
C ARG A 63 5.82 -8.90 2.07
N SER A 64 4.97 -9.87 2.34
CA SER A 64 3.85 -10.26 1.48
C SER A 64 2.57 -9.50 1.77
N CYS A 65 2.59 -8.52 2.69
CA CYS A 65 1.39 -7.77 3.04
C CYS A 65 1.15 -6.58 2.13
N VAL A 66 -0.12 -6.17 2.07
CA VAL A 66 -0.55 -4.91 1.47
C VAL A 66 -1.32 -4.14 2.51
N SER A 67 -0.96 -2.88 2.69
CA SER A 67 -1.62 -1.98 3.64
C SER A 67 -2.89 -1.39 3.06
N GLY A 68 -3.82 -1.07 3.93
CA GLY A 68 -5.04 -0.38 3.54
C GLY A 68 -5.82 0.11 4.75
N ALA A 69 -6.96 0.70 4.50
CA ALA A 69 -7.87 1.11 5.56
C ALA A 69 -9.32 1.04 5.11
N LEU A 70 -10.19 0.88 6.09
CA LEU A 70 -11.62 1.10 5.97
C LEU A 70 -11.91 2.57 6.34
N PRO A 71 -13.04 3.15 5.85
CA PRO A 71 -13.51 4.41 6.40
C PRO A 71 -13.63 4.31 7.92
N ARG A 72 -13.38 5.40 8.62
CA ARG A 72 -13.33 5.39 10.08
C ARG A 72 -14.58 4.81 10.74
N ASN A 73 -15.75 5.14 10.19
CA ASN A 73 -17.01 4.60 10.72
C ASN A 73 -17.13 3.10 10.53
N ALA A 74 -16.71 2.59 9.37
CA ALA A 74 -16.71 1.16 9.08
C ALA A 74 -15.68 0.42 9.93
N GLN A 75 -14.54 1.02 10.19
CA GLN A 75 -13.52 0.46 11.05
C GLN A 75 -14.04 0.29 12.49
N ARG A 76 -14.72 1.29 13.02
CA ARG A 76 -15.33 1.22 14.35
C ARG A 76 -16.43 0.17 14.43
N ALA A 77 -17.26 0.08 13.40
CA ALA A 77 -18.37 -0.86 13.36
C ALA A 77 -17.90 -2.31 13.23
N SER A 78 -16.78 -2.57 12.57
CA SER A 78 -16.27 -3.93 12.36
C SER A 78 -15.57 -4.52 13.57
N GLY A 79 -15.19 -3.71 14.56
CA GLY A 79 -14.45 -4.16 15.74
C GLY A 79 -13.04 -4.61 15.40
N ASP A 80 -12.47 -5.48 16.21
CA ASP A 80 -11.11 -5.99 16.02
C ASP A 80 -11.11 -7.13 14.99
N LEU A 81 -10.57 -6.83 13.81
CA LEU A 81 -10.44 -7.78 12.72
C LEU A 81 -9.15 -8.59 12.75
N SER A 82 -8.22 -8.28 13.66
CA SER A 82 -6.92 -8.93 13.71
C SER A 82 -7.04 -10.45 13.84
N GLY A 83 -6.33 -11.17 12.97
CA GLY A 83 -6.34 -12.62 12.94
C GLY A 83 -7.48 -13.25 12.14
N SER A 84 -8.39 -12.44 11.62
CA SER A 84 -9.53 -12.92 10.83
C SER A 84 -9.18 -13.08 9.36
N GLN A 85 -9.83 -14.03 8.71
CA GLN A 85 -9.91 -14.06 7.25
C GLN A 85 -11.05 -13.18 6.79
N VAL A 86 -10.78 -12.28 5.87
CA VAL A 86 -11.74 -11.26 5.44
C VAL A 86 -11.75 -11.10 3.94
N ARG A 87 -12.80 -10.47 3.45
CA ARG A 87 -12.89 -9.93 2.10
C ARG A 87 -13.17 -8.44 2.21
N PHE A 88 -12.26 -7.64 1.69
CA PHE A 88 -12.47 -6.21 1.52
C PHE A 88 -13.04 -5.92 0.13
N THR A 89 -13.98 -5.01 0.05
CA THR A 89 -14.45 -4.44 -1.21
C THR A 89 -13.97 -3.01 -1.31
N GLY A 90 -13.42 -2.64 -2.45
CA GLY A 90 -12.90 -1.30 -2.66
C GLY A 90 -12.02 -1.21 -3.90
N ARG A 91 -10.95 -0.46 -3.79
CA ARG A 91 -9.99 -0.24 -4.88
C ARG A 91 -8.60 -0.04 -4.32
N THR A 92 -7.61 -0.05 -5.20
CA THR A 92 -6.25 0.34 -4.82
C THR A 92 -5.98 1.80 -5.15
N LEU A 93 -4.98 2.32 -4.48
CA LEU A 93 -4.40 3.63 -4.76
C LEU A 93 -2.90 3.44 -4.93
N ALA A 94 -2.32 4.02 -5.98
CA ALA A 94 -0.87 4.11 -6.09
C ALA A 94 -0.33 4.98 -4.94
N TRP A 95 0.65 4.47 -4.21
CA TRP A 95 1.18 5.18 -3.04
C TRP A 95 1.75 6.55 -3.40
N ALA A 96 2.25 6.72 -4.63
CA ALA A 96 2.72 8.01 -5.13
C ALA A 96 1.59 9.05 -5.21
N GLU A 97 0.33 8.63 -5.25
CA GLU A 97 -0.85 9.51 -5.34
C GLU A 97 -1.48 9.80 -3.98
N ARG A 98 -0.82 9.44 -2.89
CA ARG A 98 -1.32 9.73 -1.54
C ARG A 98 -1.55 11.23 -1.34
N ASN A 99 -2.52 11.56 -0.50
CA ASN A 99 -2.97 12.95 -0.31
C ASN A 99 -2.19 13.72 0.78
N GLN A 100 -1.22 13.10 1.41
CA GLN A 100 -0.35 13.74 2.41
C GLN A 100 1.10 13.35 2.14
N ALA A 101 2.06 14.06 2.76
CA ALA A 101 3.47 13.86 2.48
C ALA A 101 3.96 12.42 2.76
N GLN A 102 3.52 11.82 3.86
CA GLN A 102 3.99 10.50 4.31
C GLN A 102 2.86 9.50 4.57
N THR A 103 1.63 9.94 4.43
CA THR A 103 0.45 9.13 4.75
C THR A 103 -0.66 9.41 3.76
N HIS A 104 -1.70 8.59 3.80
CA HIS A 104 -2.92 8.83 3.05
C HIS A 104 -4.11 8.82 4.00
N ASP A 105 -4.94 9.85 3.95
CA ASP A 105 -6.20 9.88 4.67
C ASP A 105 -7.30 9.28 3.82
N TRP A 106 -7.90 8.19 4.31
CA TRP A 106 -9.03 7.53 3.68
C TRP A 106 -10.25 7.64 4.58
N GLN A 107 -11.10 8.62 4.29
CA GLN A 107 -12.36 8.88 5.01
C GLN A 107 -12.19 8.84 6.53
N GLY A 108 -11.18 9.53 7.03
CA GLY A 108 -10.87 9.64 8.45
C GLY A 108 -9.90 8.60 8.99
N SER A 109 -9.56 7.57 8.22
CA SER A 109 -8.55 6.59 8.60
C SER A 109 -7.21 6.92 7.98
N ASN A 110 -6.15 6.82 8.77
CA ASN A 110 -4.81 7.18 8.34
C ASN A 110 -4.02 5.94 7.92
N ILE A 111 -3.53 5.94 6.68
CA ILE A 111 -2.69 4.87 6.13
C ILE A 111 -1.24 5.33 6.15
N THR A 112 -0.39 4.60 6.85
CA THR A 112 1.05 4.84 6.90
C THR A 112 1.83 3.97 5.94
N ASN A 113 1.19 3.00 5.32
CA ASN A 113 1.79 2.01 4.43
C ASN A 113 2.90 1.21 5.10
N GLY A 114 2.58 0.58 6.23
CA GLY A 114 3.53 -0.25 6.96
C GLY A 114 4.08 -1.42 6.16
N CYS A 115 3.33 -1.89 5.16
CA CYS A 115 3.78 -2.95 4.24
C CYS A 115 4.75 -2.45 3.17
N ARG A 116 4.89 -1.14 2.99
CA ARG A 116 5.82 -0.49 2.06
C ARG A 116 5.69 -0.97 0.62
N LYS A 117 4.45 -1.12 0.18
CA LYS A 117 4.14 -1.44 -1.22
C LYS A 117 3.88 -0.16 -2.00
N ASP A 118 3.98 -0.24 -3.31
CA ASP A 118 3.69 0.88 -4.20
C ASP A 118 2.19 1.13 -4.38
N VAL A 119 1.35 0.26 -3.83
CA VAL A 119 -0.10 0.42 -3.78
C VAL A 119 -0.62 0.16 -2.37
N VAL A 120 -1.75 0.78 -2.05
CA VAL A 120 -2.52 0.51 -0.83
C VAL A 120 -3.97 0.23 -1.20
N ILE A 121 -4.72 -0.38 -0.29
CA ILE A 121 -6.13 -0.71 -0.49
C ILE A 121 -6.99 0.36 0.19
N LEU A 122 -7.88 0.98 -0.58
CA LEU A 122 -8.92 1.85 -0.08
C LEU A 122 -10.22 1.04 -0.03
N ALA A 123 -10.47 0.42 1.11
CA ALA A 123 -11.63 -0.42 1.28
C ALA A 123 -12.87 0.40 1.64
N ASP A 124 -14.01 0.02 1.12
CA ASP A 124 -15.30 0.60 1.46
C ASP A 124 -16.01 -0.21 2.55
N ARG A 125 -15.85 -1.51 2.52
CA ARG A 125 -16.48 -2.43 3.44
C ARG A 125 -15.68 -3.72 3.60
N VAL A 126 -16.03 -4.47 4.64
CA VAL A 126 -15.39 -5.73 4.98
C VAL A 126 -16.43 -6.79 5.29
N GLU A 127 -16.14 -8.02 4.87
CA GLU A 127 -16.88 -9.21 5.25
C GLU A 127 -15.91 -10.17 5.94
N VAL A 128 -16.26 -10.59 7.16
CA VAL A 128 -15.47 -11.58 7.89
C VAL A 128 -15.84 -12.96 7.40
N LEU A 129 -14.85 -13.73 6.95
CA LEU A 129 -15.03 -15.08 6.42
C LEU A 129 -14.76 -16.15 7.48
N ARG A 130 -13.79 -15.86 8.36
CA ARG A 130 -13.41 -16.74 9.47
C ARG A 130 -12.78 -16.01 10.63
#